data_3abbdb3a05e4438343edfed5cc230229
#
_entry.id   3abbdb3a05e4438343edfed5cc230229
#
_cell.length_a   1.000
_cell.length_b   1.000
_cell.length_c   1.000
_cell.angle_alpha   90.00
_cell.angle_beta   90.00
_cell.angle_gamma   90.00
#
_symmetry.space_group_name_H-M   'P 1'
#
loop_
_entity.id
_entity.type
_entity.pdbx_description
1 polymer ?
#
loop_
_entity_poly.entity_id
_entity_poly.type
_entity_poly.pdbx_seq_one_letter_code
_entity_poly.pdbx_strand_id
1 'polypeptide(L)'
;AVTVKRMGVGEQILLADGEGLVAHAVVAETTKGELTAHVSEVTRETPPAVTFTLVQALAKGDRDLQAVEAATELGVDAVVPWQAERSIVQWRGERAEKARRKWVAQAEAATKQSRRATPPRISDLVTKNAAAQAISATVAEGGLALVLHEDAEASLAQVELPSAGDVMLVVGPEGGITPVELDAFVAAGATPVRRGATVLRSSSAGPAALAALLGLEDDLEVVAVAFEGLVRLDAQFDVQVAGRS
;
A
#
# COMPACT_ATOMS: atom_id res chain seq x y z
N ALA A 1 13.03 19.91 1.34
CA ALA A 1 13.84 19.08 0.43
C ALA A 1 15.31 19.52 0.47
N VAL A 2 15.62 20.79 0.16
CA VAL A 2 17.01 21.31 0.08
C VAL A 2 17.78 21.11 1.40
N THR A 3 17.14 21.38 2.53
CA THR A 3 17.80 21.29 3.85
C THR A 3 18.04 19.85 4.31
N VAL A 4 17.19 18.91 3.91
CA VAL A 4 17.26 17.51 4.36
C VAL A 4 18.10 16.64 3.42
N LYS A 5 17.95 16.81 2.09
CA LYS A 5 18.63 15.99 1.09
C LYS A 5 19.92 16.59 0.50
N ARG A 6 20.28 17.82 0.85
CA ARG A 6 21.47 18.53 0.32
C ARG A 6 21.61 18.44 -1.20
N MET A 7 20.51 18.66 -1.92
CA MET A 7 20.48 18.61 -3.38
C MET A 7 21.42 19.67 -3.96
N GLY A 8 22.28 19.26 -4.89
CA GLY A 8 23.27 20.11 -5.55
C GLY A 8 22.84 20.59 -6.94
N VAL A 9 23.46 21.68 -7.42
CA VAL A 9 23.26 22.15 -8.80
C VAL A 9 23.70 21.06 -9.78
N GLY A 10 22.92 20.81 -10.84
CA GLY A 10 23.15 19.76 -11.83
C GLY A 10 22.56 18.40 -11.46
N GLU A 11 22.02 18.22 -10.25
CA GLU A 11 21.40 16.97 -9.84
C GLU A 11 20.04 16.78 -10.53
N GLN A 12 19.79 15.57 -11.04
CA GLN A 12 18.49 15.19 -11.60
C GLN A 12 17.51 14.87 -10.48
N ILE A 13 16.30 15.42 -10.58
CA ILE A 13 15.24 15.24 -9.60
C ILE A 13 13.92 14.92 -10.28
N LEU A 14 13.06 14.18 -9.56
CA LEU A 14 11.66 14.00 -9.89
C LEU A 14 10.83 14.90 -8.98
N LEU A 15 9.94 15.67 -9.57
CA LEU A 15 8.95 16.48 -8.87
C LEU A 15 7.59 15.88 -9.14
N ALA A 16 6.84 15.58 -8.10
CA ALA A 16 5.48 15.05 -8.21
C ALA A 16 4.51 15.94 -7.41
N ASP A 17 3.32 16.15 -7.94
CA ASP A 17 2.26 16.92 -7.29
C ASP A 17 1.45 16.10 -6.27
N GLY A 18 1.62 14.78 -6.26
CA GLY A 18 0.84 13.84 -5.46
C GLY A 18 -0.51 13.47 -6.09
N GLU A 19 -0.79 13.94 -7.30
CA GLU A 19 -2.02 13.71 -8.07
C GLU A 19 -1.74 13.08 -9.46
N GLY A 20 -0.55 12.49 -9.59
CA GLY A 20 -0.12 11.76 -10.79
C GLY A 20 0.63 12.60 -11.83
N LEU A 21 0.89 13.90 -11.59
CA LEU A 21 1.77 14.67 -12.45
C LEU A 21 3.22 14.52 -12.00
N VAL A 22 4.09 14.15 -12.92
CA VAL A 22 5.53 13.99 -12.67
C VAL A 22 6.33 14.87 -13.61
N ALA A 23 7.27 15.63 -13.06
CA ALA A 23 8.21 16.42 -13.85
C ALA A 23 9.64 15.92 -13.63
N HIS A 24 10.33 15.60 -14.71
CA HIS A 24 11.77 15.38 -14.73
C HIS A 24 12.47 16.74 -14.79
N ALA A 25 13.37 16.98 -13.86
CA ALA A 25 14.03 18.27 -13.75
C ALA A 25 15.50 18.16 -13.35
N VAL A 26 16.27 19.19 -13.65
CA VAL A 26 17.65 19.33 -13.24
C VAL A 26 17.76 20.57 -12.34
N VAL A 27 18.39 20.43 -11.18
CA VAL A 27 18.59 21.52 -10.24
C VAL A 27 19.46 22.60 -10.86
N ALA A 28 18.93 23.80 -11.01
CA ALA A 28 19.63 24.97 -11.56
C ALA A 28 20.30 25.80 -10.47
N GLU A 29 19.60 26.00 -9.33
CA GLU A 29 20.08 26.80 -8.22
C GLU A 29 19.53 26.28 -6.89
N THR A 30 20.33 26.39 -5.84
CA THR A 30 19.90 26.07 -4.47
C THR A 30 20.28 27.18 -3.52
N THR A 31 19.33 27.67 -2.74
CA THR A 31 19.53 28.63 -1.66
C THR A 31 19.00 28.04 -0.35
N LYS A 32 19.08 28.80 0.74
CA LYS A 32 18.57 28.36 2.03
C LYS A 32 17.04 28.31 2.02
N GLY A 33 16.49 27.14 1.73
CA GLY A 33 15.04 26.88 1.74
C GLY A 33 14.36 26.88 0.36
N GLU A 34 15.07 27.30 -0.69
CA GLU A 34 14.54 27.35 -2.05
C GLU A 34 15.40 26.51 -3.01
N LEU A 35 14.74 25.94 -4.00
CA LEU A 35 15.36 25.20 -5.09
C LEU A 35 14.71 25.63 -6.40
N THR A 36 15.54 26.04 -7.36
CA THR A 36 15.11 26.26 -8.74
C THR A 36 15.58 25.11 -9.60
N ALA A 37 14.73 24.61 -10.48
CA ALA A 37 15.07 23.51 -11.37
C ALA A 37 14.55 23.80 -12.80
N HIS A 38 15.29 23.34 -13.79
CA HIS A 38 14.83 23.32 -15.18
C HIS A 38 14.09 22.03 -15.43
N VAL A 39 12.81 22.12 -15.76
CA VAL A 39 11.95 21.00 -16.14
C VAL A 39 12.24 20.64 -17.59
N SER A 40 12.58 19.38 -17.85
CA SER A 40 12.83 18.85 -19.19
C SER A 40 11.61 18.14 -19.77
N GLU A 41 10.80 17.49 -18.91
CA GLU A 41 9.64 16.73 -19.33
C GLU A 41 8.59 16.73 -18.22
N VAL A 42 7.31 16.75 -18.62
CA VAL A 42 6.17 16.59 -17.71
C VAL A 42 5.30 15.46 -18.24
N THR A 43 5.05 14.45 -17.40
CA THR A 43 4.19 13.32 -17.72
C THR A 43 3.05 13.22 -16.70
N ARG A 44 1.95 12.60 -17.09
CA ARG A 44 0.85 12.25 -16.19
C ARG A 44 0.70 10.73 -16.16
N GLU A 45 0.74 10.16 -14.97
CA GLU A 45 0.45 8.74 -14.78
C GLU A 45 -1.00 8.45 -15.19
N THR A 46 -1.19 7.40 -15.97
CA THR A 46 -2.53 6.86 -16.26
C THR A 46 -2.94 6.00 -15.08
N PRO A 47 -4.11 6.23 -14.45
CA PRO A 47 -4.59 5.35 -13.40
C PRO A 47 -4.67 3.90 -13.89
N PRO A 48 -4.27 2.91 -13.08
CA PRO A 48 -4.39 1.50 -13.45
C PRO A 48 -5.87 1.10 -13.60
N ALA A 49 -6.13 0.09 -14.42
CA ALA A 49 -7.50 -0.44 -14.58
C ALA A 49 -7.96 -1.17 -13.32
N VAL A 50 -7.05 -1.84 -12.63
CA VAL A 50 -7.26 -2.49 -11.34
C VAL A 50 -6.56 -1.66 -10.26
N THR A 51 -7.28 -1.34 -9.18
CA THR A 51 -6.74 -0.66 -8.00
C THR A 51 -6.74 -1.61 -6.81
N PHE A 52 -5.87 -1.36 -5.84
CA PHE A 52 -5.76 -2.17 -4.64
C PHE A 52 -6.04 -1.36 -3.39
N THR A 53 -6.99 -1.84 -2.58
CA THR A 53 -7.33 -1.27 -1.27
C THR A 53 -6.96 -2.26 -0.16
N LEU A 54 -6.11 -1.83 0.79
CA LEU A 54 -5.77 -2.59 1.98
C LEU A 54 -6.62 -2.15 3.17
N VAL A 55 -7.53 -3.00 3.64
CA VAL A 55 -8.27 -2.83 4.90
C VAL A 55 -7.44 -3.45 6.02
N GLN A 56 -6.66 -2.62 6.70
CA GLN A 56 -5.68 -3.05 7.69
C GLN A 56 -6.21 -2.88 9.12
N ALA A 57 -6.30 -3.98 9.86
CA ALA A 57 -6.64 -3.89 11.28
C ALA A 57 -5.56 -3.15 12.07
N LEU A 58 -6.00 -2.37 13.06
CA LEU A 58 -5.09 -1.71 14.00
C LEU A 58 -4.28 -2.75 14.77
N ALA A 59 -2.96 -2.62 14.76
CA ALA A 59 -2.03 -3.57 15.34
C ALA A 59 -1.13 -2.93 16.40
N LYS A 60 -0.54 -3.74 17.29
CA LYS A 60 0.34 -3.27 18.35
C LYS A 60 1.78 -3.10 17.88
N GLY A 61 2.46 -2.09 18.41
CA GLY A 61 3.91 -1.89 18.23
C GLY A 61 4.29 -1.55 16.79
N ASP A 62 3.63 -0.56 16.21
CA ASP A 62 3.90 0.00 14.88
C ASP A 62 3.83 -1.02 13.71
N ARG A 63 3.22 -2.21 13.93
CA ARG A 63 3.07 -3.23 12.88
C ARG A 63 2.10 -2.78 11.80
N ASP A 64 1.11 -2.00 12.15
CA ASP A 64 0.21 -1.36 11.21
C ASP A 64 0.94 -0.31 10.34
N LEU A 65 1.83 0.49 10.94
CA LEU A 65 2.68 1.42 10.18
C LEU A 65 3.63 0.69 9.22
N GLN A 66 4.21 -0.44 9.65
CA GLN A 66 5.02 -1.29 8.77
C GLN A 66 4.21 -1.84 7.60
N ALA A 67 2.95 -2.25 7.84
CA ALA A 67 2.05 -2.70 6.78
C ALA A 67 1.75 -1.56 5.78
N VAL A 68 1.48 -0.34 6.27
CA VAL A 68 1.24 0.84 5.43
C VAL A 68 2.47 1.16 4.58
N GLU A 69 3.67 1.15 5.19
CA GLU A 69 4.94 1.39 4.49
C GLU A 69 5.13 0.40 3.35
N ALA A 70 5.17 -0.89 3.66
CA ALA A 70 5.42 -1.93 2.68
C ALA A 70 4.34 -2.01 1.60
N ALA A 71 3.05 -1.87 1.96
CA ALA A 71 1.98 -1.83 0.97
C ALA A 71 2.07 -0.61 0.04
N THR A 72 2.51 0.55 0.56
CA THR A 72 2.75 1.74 -0.25
C THR A 72 3.87 1.51 -1.26
N GLU A 73 4.99 0.93 -0.82
CA GLU A 73 6.12 0.60 -1.70
C GLU A 73 5.73 -0.39 -2.80
N LEU A 74 4.81 -1.32 -2.50
CA LEU A 74 4.29 -2.29 -3.45
C LEU A 74 3.19 -1.76 -4.39
N GLY A 75 2.71 -0.55 -4.20
CA GLY A 75 1.76 0.03 -5.14
C GLY A 75 0.30 0.09 -4.68
N VAL A 76 -0.02 -0.14 -3.40
CA VAL A 76 -1.40 0.03 -2.91
C VAL A 76 -1.96 1.43 -3.22
N ASP A 77 -3.24 1.53 -3.61
CA ASP A 77 -3.90 2.79 -3.96
C ASP A 77 -4.67 3.41 -2.81
N ALA A 78 -5.15 2.57 -1.89
CA ALA A 78 -5.83 3.04 -0.69
C ALA A 78 -5.54 2.13 0.51
N VAL A 79 -5.51 2.74 1.71
CA VAL A 79 -5.45 2.00 2.97
C VAL A 79 -6.57 2.46 3.88
N VAL A 80 -7.32 1.51 4.41
CA VAL A 80 -8.46 1.71 5.29
C VAL A 80 -8.11 1.19 6.68
N PRO A 81 -7.90 2.07 7.68
CA PRO A 81 -7.72 1.64 9.06
C PRO A 81 -8.99 0.96 9.58
N TRP A 82 -8.88 -0.22 10.14
CA TRP A 82 -10.02 -0.99 10.64
C TRP A 82 -9.88 -1.32 12.12
N GLN A 83 -10.92 -0.97 12.91
CA GLN A 83 -11.03 -1.34 14.31
C GLN A 83 -11.68 -2.72 14.42
N ALA A 84 -10.87 -3.78 14.40
CA ALA A 84 -11.34 -5.15 14.64
C ALA A 84 -11.69 -5.37 16.11
N GLU A 85 -12.59 -6.32 16.38
CA GLU A 85 -13.00 -6.67 17.75
C GLU A 85 -11.83 -7.12 18.64
N ARG A 86 -10.88 -7.85 18.05
CA ARG A 86 -9.68 -8.34 18.74
C ARG A 86 -8.46 -7.41 18.63
N SER A 87 -8.63 -6.21 18.06
CA SER A 87 -7.56 -5.20 18.07
C SER A 87 -7.31 -4.71 19.49
N ILE A 88 -6.08 -4.87 19.97
CA ILE A 88 -5.65 -4.34 21.28
C ILE A 88 -5.57 -2.81 21.22
N VAL A 89 -5.11 -2.27 20.10
CA VAL A 89 -5.04 -0.83 19.85
C VAL A 89 -6.42 -0.32 19.48
N GLN A 90 -6.78 0.81 20.06
CA GLN A 90 -8.06 1.48 19.78
C GLN A 90 -7.82 2.96 19.52
N TRP A 91 -8.38 3.44 18.41
CA TRP A 91 -8.37 4.85 18.09
C TRP A 91 -9.68 5.50 18.55
N ARG A 92 -9.60 6.44 19.50
CA ARG A 92 -10.76 7.13 20.08
C ARG A 92 -10.52 8.63 20.18
N GLY A 93 -11.54 9.43 19.84
CA GLY A 93 -11.50 10.88 19.94
C GLY A 93 -10.31 11.52 19.20
N GLU A 94 -9.70 12.53 19.78
CA GLU A 94 -8.55 13.23 19.19
C GLU A 94 -7.33 12.33 18.90
N ARG A 95 -7.20 11.21 19.62
CA ARG A 95 -6.12 10.24 19.39
C ARG A 95 -6.30 9.51 18.06
N ALA A 96 -7.53 9.31 17.59
CA ALA A 96 -7.81 8.69 16.31
C ALA A 96 -7.22 9.52 15.16
N GLU A 97 -7.50 10.81 15.15
CA GLU A 97 -6.97 11.71 14.13
C GLU A 97 -5.44 11.84 14.17
N LYS A 98 -4.86 11.86 15.38
CA LYS A 98 -3.39 11.85 15.52
C LYS A 98 -2.77 10.56 15.00
N ALA A 99 -3.41 9.41 15.22
CA ALA A 99 -2.93 8.12 14.74
C ALA A 99 -3.09 8.01 13.21
N ARG A 100 -4.23 8.44 12.66
CA ARG A 100 -4.44 8.51 11.20
C ARG A 100 -3.38 9.38 10.52
N ARG A 101 -3.06 10.56 11.08
CA ARG A 101 -1.97 11.40 10.55
C ARG A 101 -0.61 10.72 10.53
N LYS A 102 -0.32 9.79 11.46
CA LYS A 102 0.91 8.99 11.40
C LYS A 102 0.90 8.03 10.21
N TRP A 103 -0.25 7.40 9.90
CA TRP A 103 -0.38 6.55 8.72
C TRP A 103 -0.20 7.36 7.43
N VAL A 104 -0.82 8.55 7.34
CA VAL A 104 -0.61 9.47 6.20
C VAL A 104 0.87 9.83 6.05
N ALA A 105 1.53 10.23 7.12
CA ALA A 105 2.96 10.59 7.08
C ALA A 105 3.85 9.41 6.68
N GLN A 106 3.52 8.18 7.14
CA GLN A 106 4.23 6.96 6.76
C GLN A 106 4.05 6.65 5.26
N ALA A 107 2.81 6.73 4.76
CA ALA A 107 2.50 6.55 3.34
C ALA A 107 3.22 7.58 2.46
N GLU A 108 3.22 8.86 2.85
CA GLU A 108 3.95 9.91 2.14
C GLU A 108 5.47 9.67 2.12
N ALA A 109 6.04 9.17 3.22
CA ALA A 109 7.45 8.86 3.30
C ALA A 109 7.81 7.67 2.39
N ALA A 110 7.02 6.60 2.42
CA ALA A 110 7.16 5.43 1.57
C ALA A 110 6.98 5.76 0.09
N THR A 111 5.99 6.61 -0.26
CA THR A 111 5.78 7.13 -1.62
C THR A 111 7.03 7.82 -2.18
N LYS A 112 7.66 8.68 -1.36
CA LYS A 112 8.92 9.36 -1.77
C LYS A 112 10.08 8.41 -1.91
N GLN A 113 10.17 7.41 -1.05
CA GLN A 113 11.23 6.40 -1.07
C GLN A 113 11.08 5.49 -2.31
N SER A 114 9.88 5.00 -2.62
CA SER A 114 9.58 4.15 -3.76
C SER A 114 9.43 4.91 -5.09
N ARG A 115 9.59 6.25 -5.09
CA ARG A 115 9.47 7.14 -6.26
C ARG A 115 8.11 7.11 -6.95
N ARG A 116 7.05 6.76 -6.24
CA ARG A 116 5.68 6.86 -6.74
C ARG A 116 5.28 8.32 -6.91
N ALA A 117 4.46 8.62 -7.92
CA ALA A 117 3.93 9.97 -8.14
C ALA A 117 2.79 10.29 -7.16
N THR A 118 2.01 9.29 -6.78
CA THR A 118 0.81 9.46 -5.98
C THR A 118 0.90 8.62 -4.68
N PRO A 119 0.72 9.24 -3.48
CA PRO A 119 0.59 8.50 -2.25
C PRO A 119 -0.75 7.76 -2.20
N PRO A 120 -0.83 6.61 -1.52
CA PRO A 120 -2.10 5.95 -1.30
C PRO A 120 -3.02 6.82 -0.44
N ARG A 121 -4.31 6.76 -0.70
CA ARG A 121 -5.32 7.42 0.11
C ARG A 121 -5.50 6.70 1.44
N ILE A 122 -5.30 7.38 2.56
CA ILE A 122 -5.60 6.85 3.90
C ILE A 122 -6.99 7.34 4.32
N SER A 123 -7.93 6.42 4.46
CA SER A 123 -9.31 6.74 4.87
C SER A 123 -9.43 7.01 6.38
N ASP A 124 -10.62 7.39 6.80
CA ASP A 124 -10.97 7.40 8.21
C ASP A 124 -11.08 5.96 8.76
N LEU A 125 -10.99 5.85 10.10
CA LEU A 125 -11.14 4.57 10.79
C LEU A 125 -12.55 3.99 10.55
N VAL A 126 -12.60 2.72 10.16
CA VAL A 126 -13.86 2.01 9.99
C VAL A 126 -14.09 0.96 11.09
N THR A 127 -15.36 0.71 11.38
CA THR A 127 -15.84 -0.43 12.18
C THR A 127 -16.16 -1.63 11.27
N LYS A 128 -16.43 -2.80 11.85
CA LYS A 128 -16.91 -3.98 11.14
C LYS A 128 -18.03 -3.67 10.14
N ASN A 129 -19.06 -2.95 10.58
CA ASN A 129 -20.22 -2.66 9.71
C ASN A 129 -19.86 -1.74 8.54
N ALA A 130 -19.04 -0.72 8.77
CA ALA A 130 -18.58 0.16 7.70
C ALA A 130 -17.62 -0.57 6.74
N ALA A 131 -16.78 -1.47 7.23
CA ALA A 131 -15.93 -2.32 6.39
C ALA A 131 -16.80 -3.28 5.53
N ALA A 132 -17.82 -3.92 6.12
CA ALA A 132 -18.75 -4.77 5.36
C ALA A 132 -19.52 -3.97 4.29
N GLN A 133 -19.94 -2.75 4.57
CA GLN A 133 -20.55 -1.87 3.57
C GLN A 133 -19.60 -1.52 2.43
N ALA A 134 -18.34 -1.21 2.73
CA ALA A 134 -17.31 -0.95 1.72
C ALA A 134 -17.06 -2.20 0.84
N ILE A 135 -16.96 -3.39 1.44
CA ILE A 135 -16.86 -4.67 0.74
C ILE A 135 -18.05 -4.85 -0.22
N SER A 136 -19.28 -4.64 0.27
CA SER A 136 -20.48 -4.79 -0.55
C SER A 136 -20.51 -3.81 -1.72
N ALA A 137 -20.05 -2.57 -1.53
CA ALA A 137 -19.94 -1.58 -2.59
C ALA A 137 -18.91 -2.00 -3.64
N THR A 138 -17.70 -2.38 -3.21
CA THR A 138 -16.64 -2.86 -4.12
C THR A 138 -17.13 -4.03 -4.98
N VAL A 139 -17.77 -5.02 -4.38
CA VAL A 139 -18.29 -6.19 -5.12
C VAL A 139 -19.42 -5.81 -6.06
N ALA A 140 -20.32 -4.92 -5.65
CA ALA A 140 -21.44 -4.44 -6.50
C ALA A 140 -20.96 -3.66 -7.73
N GLU A 141 -19.79 -3.03 -7.65
CA GLU A 141 -19.12 -2.30 -8.73
C GLU A 141 -18.26 -3.22 -9.63
N GLY A 142 -18.29 -4.54 -9.40
CA GLY A 142 -17.53 -5.52 -10.19
C GLY A 142 -16.08 -5.73 -9.70
N GLY A 143 -15.72 -5.15 -8.58
CA GLY A 143 -14.44 -5.39 -7.92
C GLY A 143 -14.43 -6.71 -7.11
N LEU A 144 -13.33 -6.95 -6.43
CA LEU A 144 -13.09 -8.17 -5.67
C LEU A 144 -12.76 -7.84 -4.22
N ALA A 145 -13.32 -8.57 -3.26
CA ALA A 145 -12.95 -8.45 -1.84
C ALA A 145 -12.45 -9.77 -1.30
N LEU A 146 -11.27 -9.77 -0.71
CA LEU A 146 -10.58 -10.93 -0.16
C LEU A 146 -10.30 -10.72 1.33
N VAL A 147 -10.63 -11.71 2.16
CA VAL A 147 -10.29 -11.72 3.58
C VAL A 147 -9.17 -12.71 3.82
N LEU A 148 -8.01 -12.24 4.28
CA LEU A 148 -6.91 -13.12 4.64
C LEU A 148 -7.23 -13.87 5.93
N HIS A 149 -7.43 -15.19 5.83
CA HIS A 149 -7.79 -16.04 6.95
C HIS A 149 -7.02 -17.36 6.90
N GLU A 150 -6.50 -17.78 8.04
CA GLU A 150 -5.64 -18.98 8.13
C GLU A 150 -6.36 -20.28 7.82
N ASP A 151 -7.65 -20.38 8.20
CA ASP A 151 -8.48 -21.56 7.98
C ASP A 151 -9.24 -21.55 6.64
N ALA A 152 -8.97 -20.59 5.75
CA ALA A 152 -9.63 -20.54 4.45
C ALA A 152 -9.20 -21.73 3.57
N GLU A 153 -10.17 -22.30 2.85
CA GLU A 153 -9.92 -23.39 1.89
C GLU A 153 -9.34 -22.85 0.59
N ALA A 154 -9.83 -21.72 0.12
CA ALA A 154 -9.36 -21.09 -1.12
C ALA A 154 -7.93 -20.55 -0.98
N SER A 155 -7.13 -20.76 -2.01
CA SER A 155 -5.76 -20.24 -2.10
C SER A 155 -5.73 -18.88 -2.78
N LEU A 156 -4.98 -17.92 -2.23
CA LEU A 156 -4.76 -16.62 -2.87
C LEU A 156 -4.13 -16.77 -4.27
N ALA A 157 -3.30 -17.79 -4.48
CA ALA A 157 -2.66 -18.06 -5.77
C ALA A 157 -3.63 -18.55 -6.87
N GLN A 158 -4.88 -18.86 -6.52
CA GLN A 158 -5.91 -19.30 -7.45
C GLN A 158 -6.99 -18.22 -7.67
N VAL A 159 -6.76 -17.03 -7.13
CA VAL A 159 -7.67 -15.90 -7.31
C VAL A 159 -7.49 -15.35 -8.72
N GLU A 160 -8.61 -15.19 -9.43
CA GLU A 160 -8.64 -14.47 -10.70
C GLU A 160 -8.95 -13.01 -10.43
N LEU A 161 -8.09 -12.12 -10.93
CA LEU A 161 -8.30 -10.67 -10.79
C LEU A 161 -9.34 -10.18 -11.79
N PRO A 162 -10.15 -9.18 -11.44
CA PRO A 162 -11.04 -8.53 -12.39
C PRO A 162 -10.21 -7.76 -13.43
N SER A 163 -10.74 -7.58 -14.62
CA SER A 163 -10.08 -6.77 -15.67
C SER A 163 -10.07 -5.27 -15.37
N ALA A 164 -10.90 -4.81 -14.45
CA ALA A 164 -10.95 -3.45 -13.95
C ALA A 164 -11.71 -3.41 -12.62
N GLY A 165 -11.48 -2.37 -11.82
CA GLY A 165 -12.14 -2.14 -10.53
C GLY A 165 -11.20 -2.28 -9.34
N ASP A 166 -11.75 -2.26 -8.13
CA ASP A 166 -10.95 -2.33 -6.91
C ASP A 166 -10.83 -3.76 -6.37
N VAL A 167 -9.62 -4.13 -5.96
CA VAL A 167 -9.32 -5.38 -5.24
C VAL A 167 -9.05 -5.04 -3.78
N MET A 168 -10.00 -5.36 -2.93
CA MET A 168 -9.95 -5.07 -1.50
C MET A 168 -9.36 -6.26 -0.73
N LEU A 169 -8.28 -6.02 0.02
CA LEU A 169 -7.64 -7.00 0.90
C LEU A 169 -7.93 -6.67 2.36
N VAL A 170 -8.60 -7.57 3.08
CA VAL A 170 -8.90 -7.40 4.51
C VAL A 170 -7.92 -8.22 5.35
N VAL A 171 -7.22 -7.54 6.26
CA VAL A 171 -6.20 -8.12 7.15
C VAL A 171 -6.61 -7.92 8.60
N GLY A 172 -6.68 -9.01 9.35
CA GLY A 172 -7.00 -9.01 10.78
C GLY A 172 -5.84 -8.57 11.68
N PRO A 173 -6.14 -8.30 12.97
CA PRO A 173 -5.13 -8.04 13.99
C PRO A 173 -4.42 -9.34 14.41
N GLU A 174 -3.46 -9.23 15.35
CA GLU A 174 -2.73 -10.40 15.91
C GLU A 174 -3.66 -11.43 16.56
N GLY A 175 -4.81 -11.00 17.08
CA GLY A 175 -5.83 -11.88 17.67
C GLY A 175 -6.73 -12.58 16.65
N GLY A 176 -6.50 -12.34 15.35
CA GLY A 176 -7.31 -12.85 14.24
C GLY A 176 -8.66 -12.12 14.08
N ILE A 177 -9.37 -12.48 13.05
CA ILE A 177 -10.74 -12.01 12.75
C ILE A 177 -11.71 -12.88 13.53
N THR A 178 -12.73 -12.30 14.17
CA THR A 178 -13.74 -13.09 14.88
C THR A 178 -14.68 -13.77 13.86
N PRO A 179 -15.32 -14.91 14.23
CA PRO A 179 -16.31 -15.55 13.36
C PRO A 179 -17.42 -14.58 12.93
N VAL A 180 -17.88 -13.72 13.85
CA VAL A 180 -18.92 -12.72 13.56
C VAL A 180 -18.47 -11.67 12.56
N GLU A 181 -17.20 -11.27 12.58
CA GLU A 181 -16.63 -10.35 11.59
C GLU A 181 -16.46 -11.05 10.24
N LEU A 182 -15.96 -12.28 10.24
CA LEU A 182 -15.77 -13.07 9.03
C LEU A 182 -17.10 -13.32 8.33
N ASP A 183 -18.13 -13.77 9.08
CA ASP A 183 -19.48 -14.00 8.56
C ASP A 183 -20.07 -12.72 7.96
N ALA A 184 -19.88 -11.57 8.60
CA ALA A 184 -20.36 -10.29 8.09
C ALA A 184 -19.65 -9.90 6.77
N PHE A 185 -18.35 -10.15 6.63
CA PHE A 185 -17.60 -9.87 5.41
C PHE A 185 -17.96 -10.82 4.29
N VAL A 186 -18.15 -12.12 4.59
CA VAL A 186 -18.63 -13.11 3.61
C VAL A 186 -20.06 -12.78 3.13
N ALA A 187 -20.94 -12.42 4.04
CA ALA A 187 -22.30 -11.97 3.69
C ALA A 187 -22.31 -10.69 2.83
N ALA A 188 -21.27 -9.85 2.95
CA ALA A 188 -21.06 -8.66 2.11
C ALA A 188 -20.41 -8.99 0.74
N GLY A 189 -20.05 -10.26 0.48
CA GLY A 189 -19.48 -10.72 -0.79
C GLY A 189 -17.97 -10.94 -0.78
N ALA A 190 -17.29 -10.84 0.37
CA ALA A 190 -15.86 -11.14 0.44
C ALA A 190 -15.60 -12.64 0.42
N THR A 191 -14.50 -13.03 -0.20
CA THR A 191 -14.01 -14.41 -0.25
C THR A 191 -12.86 -14.59 0.75
N PRO A 192 -12.98 -15.49 1.74
CA PRO A 192 -11.88 -15.88 2.59
C PRO A 192 -10.80 -16.60 1.77
N VAL A 193 -9.54 -16.19 1.90
CA VAL A 193 -8.41 -16.81 1.20
C VAL A 193 -7.24 -16.99 2.14
N ARG A 194 -6.47 -18.06 1.93
CA ARG A 194 -5.19 -18.27 2.60
C ARG A 194 -4.04 -17.98 1.63
N ARG A 195 -3.00 -17.35 2.13
CA ARG A 195 -1.80 -17.08 1.33
C ARG A 195 -0.91 -18.33 1.17
N GLY A 196 -0.94 -19.26 2.11
CA GLY A 196 -0.04 -20.43 2.12
C GLY A 196 -0.11 -21.18 3.45
N ALA A 197 0.83 -22.08 3.69
CA ALA A 197 0.86 -22.94 4.87
C ALA A 197 1.29 -22.25 6.17
N THR A 198 1.86 -21.04 6.09
CA THR A 198 2.37 -20.31 7.27
C THR A 198 1.50 -19.10 7.60
N VAL A 199 1.27 -18.89 8.89
CA VAL A 199 0.59 -17.67 9.37
C VAL A 199 1.58 -16.51 9.36
N LEU A 200 1.22 -15.44 8.68
CA LEU A 200 2.00 -14.20 8.65
C LEU A 200 1.56 -13.25 9.77
N ARG A 201 2.48 -12.40 10.20
CA ARG A 201 2.14 -11.28 11.09
C ARG A 201 1.25 -10.29 10.36
N SER A 202 0.42 -9.55 11.12
CA SER A 202 -0.45 -8.48 10.57
C SER A 202 0.32 -7.42 9.76
N SER A 203 1.59 -7.16 10.10
CA SER A 203 2.46 -6.25 9.34
C SER A 203 2.85 -6.77 7.95
N SER A 204 2.89 -8.09 7.76
CA SER A 204 3.41 -8.72 6.53
C SER A 204 2.30 -9.35 5.68
N ALA A 205 1.15 -9.67 6.27
CA ALA A 205 0.08 -10.41 5.59
C ALA A 205 -0.48 -9.63 4.39
N GLY A 206 -0.84 -8.36 4.58
CA GLY A 206 -1.34 -7.48 3.53
C GLY A 206 -0.33 -7.24 2.41
N PRO A 207 0.89 -6.76 2.73
CA PRO A 207 1.94 -6.57 1.73
C PRO A 207 2.28 -7.85 0.94
N ALA A 208 2.38 -9.00 1.62
CA ALA A 208 2.65 -10.26 0.94
C ALA A 208 1.51 -10.73 0.03
N ALA A 209 0.25 -10.48 0.41
CA ALA A 209 -0.90 -10.76 -0.45
C ALA A 209 -0.94 -9.82 -1.64
N LEU A 210 -0.70 -8.53 -1.43
CA LEU A 210 -0.62 -7.52 -2.49
C LEU A 210 0.47 -7.87 -3.50
N ALA A 211 1.69 -8.20 -3.05
CA ALA A 211 2.78 -8.61 -3.93
C ALA A 211 2.44 -9.86 -4.76
N ALA A 212 1.73 -10.84 -4.15
CA ALA A 212 1.31 -12.04 -4.85
C ALA A 212 0.25 -11.74 -5.94
N LEU A 213 -0.66 -10.82 -5.70
CA LEU A 213 -1.69 -10.43 -6.66
C LEU A 213 -1.11 -9.55 -7.78
N LEU A 214 -0.23 -8.60 -7.48
CA LEU A 214 0.48 -7.80 -8.49
C LEU A 214 1.34 -8.67 -9.42
N GLY A 215 1.94 -9.75 -8.90
CA GLY A 215 2.68 -10.71 -9.73
C GLY A 215 1.81 -11.61 -10.60
N LEU A 216 0.47 -11.56 -10.46
CA LEU A 216 -0.45 -12.20 -11.38
C LEU A 216 -0.82 -11.27 -12.56
N GLU A 217 -0.62 -9.96 -12.42
CA GLU A 217 -0.83 -8.98 -13.51
C GLU A 217 0.39 -8.86 -14.43
N ASP A 218 1.59 -8.86 -13.84
CA ASP A 218 2.86 -8.72 -14.56
C ASP A 218 3.61 -10.05 -14.57
N ASP A 219 4.24 -10.40 -15.69
CA ASP A 219 5.08 -11.61 -15.84
C ASP A 219 6.00 -11.83 -14.63
N LEU A 220 6.09 -13.08 -14.19
CA LEU A 220 6.73 -13.64 -12.99
C LEU A 220 8.10 -13.07 -12.51
N GLU A 221 8.74 -12.17 -13.24
CA GLU A 221 10.03 -11.57 -12.86
C GLU A 221 9.93 -10.59 -11.69
N VAL A 222 8.81 -9.87 -11.55
CA VAL A 222 8.64 -8.83 -10.51
C VAL A 222 8.44 -9.45 -9.11
N VAL A 223 7.79 -10.61 -9.02
CA VAL A 223 7.52 -11.28 -7.72
C VAL A 223 8.80 -11.79 -7.06
N ALA A 224 9.76 -12.25 -7.84
CA ALA A 224 11.04 -12.74 -7.33
C ALA A 224 11.86 -11.61 -6.68
N VAL A 225 11.83 -10.41 -7.27
CA VAL A 225 12.57 -9.24 -6.77
C VAL A 225 11.94 -8.69 -5.48
N ALA A 226 10.60 -8.60 -5.39
CA ALA A 226 9.92 -8.15 -4.18
C ALA A 226 10.12 -9.11 -3.00
N PHE A 227 10.16 -10.42 -3.26
CA PHE A 227 10.41 -11.45 -2.23
C PHE A 227 11.87 -11.50 -1.77
N GLU A 228 12.83 -11.30 -2.66
CA GLU A 228 14.25 -11.20 -2.31
C GLU A 228 14.56 -9.93 -1.53
N GLY A 229 13.89 -8.81 -1.81
CA GLY A 229 14.01 -7.56 -1.07
C GLY A 229 13.49 -7.64 0.37
N LEU A 230 12.42 -8.39 0.63
CA LEU A 230 11.89 -8.64 1.99
C LEU A 230 12.76 -9.60 2.83
N VAL A 231 13.62 -10.35 2.19
CA VAL A 231 14.53 -11.33 2.84
C VAL A 231 15.99 -10.83 2.87
N ARG A 232 16.37 -9.87 2.02
CA ARG A 232 17.74 -9.34 1.94
C ARG A 232 17.75 -7.81 1.88
N LEU A 233 17.58 -7.17 3.02
CA LEU A 233 17.81 -5.73 3.18
C LEU A 233 19.30 -5.33 3.32
N ASP A 234 20.24 -6.19 2.96
CA ASP A 234 21.69 -5.97 3.08
C ASP A 234 22.49 -6.14 1.77
N ALA A 235 21.87 -6.09 0.61
CA ALA A 235 22.60 -6.11 -0.65
C ALA A 235 22.47 -4.78 -1.39
N GLN A 236 23.61 -4.07 -1.51
CA GLN A 236 23.81 -2.86 -2.30
C GLN A 236 23.23 -3.00 -3.71
N PHE A 237 22.22 -2.19 -4.03
CA PHE A 237 21.79 -2.02 -5.42
C PHE A 237 22.61 -0.90 -6.06
N ASP A 238 23.60 -1.29 -6.88
CA ASP A 238 24.22 -0.43 -7.87
C ASP A 238 23.30 -0.38 -9.09
N VAL A 239 22.47 0.66 -9.21
CA VAL A 239 21.73 0.93 -10.44
C VAL A 239 22.66 1.63 -11.41
N GLN A 240 23.28 0.89 -12.32
CA GLN A 240 23.97 1.47 -13.48
C GLN A 240 22.90 1.94 -14.48
N VAL A 241 22.64 3.23 -14.52
CA VAL A 241 21.93 3.85 -15.64
C VAL A 241 22.90 3.89 -16.81
N ALA A 242 22.69 3.02 -17.81
CA ALA A 242 23.42 3.06 -19.07
C ALA A 242 23.08 4.37 -19.81
N GLY A 243 24.05 5.28 -19.91
CA GLY A 243 23.99 6.44 -20.76
C GLY A 243 23.87 5.99 -22.23
N ARG A 244 22.92 6.55 -22.93
CA ARG A 244 22.93 6.54 -24.41
C ARG A 244 23.58 7.81 -24.88
N SER A 245 24.68 7.62 -25.63
CA SER A 245 25.32 8.59 -26.54
C SER A 245 24.34 9.07 -27.61
#